data_cd4bd3c0ddb847e926cc4f343e6ffdc3
#
_entry.id   cd4bd3c0ddb847e926cc4f343e6ffdc3
#
_cell.length_a   1.000
_cell.length_b   1.000
_cell.length_c   1.000
_cell.angle_alpha   90.00
_cell.angle_beta   90.00
_cell.angle_gamma   90.00
#
_symmetry.space_group_name_H-M   'P 1'
#
loop_
_entity.id
_entity.type
_entity.pdbx_description
1 polymer ?
#
loop_
_entity_poly.entity_id
_entity_poly.type
_entity_poly.pdbx_seq_one_letter_code
_entity_poly.pdbx_strand_id
1 'polypeptide(L)'
;EVEVTIIDMQSPASHASLATFAWINASWAKQPQAYHALNQKSVGYWHELSKQIGVPIKWGGSLEWFKSSDRQKKLGLQIREQIGWGEAAEILPVASAKMLEPNVTFMGADNVAYSANDGAVDPSEATKKLLSAAQANGAKVIYPCNLNGIAKTLDGEFADTTCGSIPFDQIVLAVGAASKTIASIAKLNIPQRSTPGIIVVTEPTEPLLNRIVVAPGVHIHQRFDGRIVVGEQTGAPKTPAHNSRLKGRPNQYPNQVLAQDHAQRILDLAIKYVPRLTSVKADEILIGWRPLPLDGHPVLGYSSEEPSVYIAVSHSGITLAPIIGRLVAKELIEKRPLEVLNAYRPNRDFITVVRY
;
A
#
# COMPACT_ATOMS: atom_id res chain seq x y z
N GLU A 1 -10.85 -5.46 -28.77
CA GLU A 1 -9.61 -4.76 -28.43
C GLU A 1 -9.99 -3.50 -27.66
N VAL A 2 -9.29 -3.15 -26.57
CA VAL A 2 -9.60 -1.99 -25.73
C VAL A 2 -8.41 -1.04 -25.79
N GLU A 3 -8.64 0.21 -26.20
CA GLU A 3 -7.63 1.25 -26.09
C GLU A 3 -7.53 1.76 -24.65
N VAL A 4 -6.31 1.89 -24.12
CA VAL A 4 -6.09 2.35 -22.76
C VAL A 4 -5.16 3.56 -22.78
N THR A 5 -5.60 4.67 -22.15
CA THR A 5 -4.76 5.83 -21.88
C THR A 5 -4.65 6.02 -20.37
N ILE A 6 -3.43 6.02 -19.86
CA ILE A 6 -3.10 6.26 -18.43
C ILE A 6 -2.56 7.68 -18.31
N ILE A 7 -3.17 8.48 -17.48
CA ILE A 7 -2.68 9.84 -17.18
C ILE A 7 -2.35 9.96 -15.70
N ASP A 8 -1.32 10.70 -15.38
CA ASP A 8 -0.98 11.06 -14.01
C ASP A 8 -0.43 12.50 -13.95
N MET A 9 -0.76 13.22 -12.89
CA MET A 9 -0.28 14.59 -12.68
C MET A 9 1.23 14.67 -12.42
N GLN A 10 1.85 13.55 -12.09
CA GLN A 10 3.29 13.46 -11.80
C GLN A 10 3.91 12.19 -12.41
N SER A 11 5.22 12.06 -12.24
CA SER A 11 5.95 10.86 -12.65
C SER A 11 5.45 9.61 -11.92
N PRO A 12 5.62 8.41 -12.51
CA PRO A 12 5.21 7.15 -11.89
C PRO A 12 5.78 6.94 -10.49
N ALA A 13 4.96 6.32 -9.62
CA ALA A 13 5.28 6.03 -8.23
C ALA A 13 5.54 7.26 -7.36
N SER A 14 4.90 8.39 -7.64
CA SER A 14 4.90 9.56 -6.77
C SER A 14 3.98 9.40 -5.56
N HIS A 15 4.01 10.35 -4.64
CA HIS A 15 3.11 10.45 -3.48
C HIS A 15 3.11 9.17 -2.60
N ALA A 16 1.91 8.67 -2.28
CA ALA A 16 1.75 7.51 -1.40
C ALA A 16 2.36 6.22 -1.95
N SER A 17 2.44 6.08 -3.27
CA SER A 17 3.06 4.91 -3.91
C SER A 17 4.56 4.86 -3.65
N LEU A 18 5.26 5.99 -3.66
CA LEU A 18 6.68 6.06 -3.29
C LEU A 18 6.89 5.92 -1.78
N ALA A 19 6.07 6.64 -0.99
CA ALA A 19 6.19 6.73 0.45
C ALA A 19 5.41 5.62 1.18
N THR A 20 5.63 4.37 0.79
CA THR A 20 5.02 3.19 1.39
C THR A 20 6.07 2.22 1.89
N PHE A 21 5.76 1.50 2.95
CA PHE A 21 6.59 0.38 3.41
C PHE A 21 6.60 -0.78 2.40
N ALA A 22 5.65 -0.80 1.47
CA ALA A 22 5.56 -1.73 0.34
C ALA A 22 5.56 -3.22 0.72
N TRP A 23 4.86 -3.54 1.80
CA TRP A 23 4.63 -4.90 2.26
C TRP A 23 3.48 -5.54 1.48
N ILE A 24 3.75 -6.66 0.84
CA ILE A 24 2.77 -7.55 0.20
C ILE A 24 2.40 -8.59 1.23
N ASN A 25 1.14 -8.60 1.70
CA ASN A 25 0.73 -9.48 2.78
C ASN A 25 -0.75 -9.89 2.75
N ALA A 26 -1.02 -11.08 3.28
CA ALA A 26 -2.34 -11.51 3.71
C ALA A 26 -2.42 -11.68 5.25
N SER A 27 -1.39 -11.27 5.99
CA SER A 27 -1.30 -11.40 7.45
C SER A 27 -2.31 -10.52 8.20
N TRP A 28 -2.46 -10.78 9.52
CA TRP A 28 -3.36 -10.13 10.50
C TRP A 28 -4.84 -10.49 10.40
N ALA A 29 -5.19 -11.68 9.90
CA ALA A 29 -6.59 -12.13 9.84
C ALA A 29 -7.55 -10.99 9.40
N LYS A 30 -7.35 -10.48 8.20
CA LYS A 30 -8.10 -9.32 7.69
C LYS A 30 -9.59 -9.64 7.64
N GLN A 31 -10.38 -8.92 8.42
CA GLN A 31 -11.81 -9.12 8.53
C GLN A 31 -12.61 -8.34 7.47
N PRO A 32 -13.71 -8.89 6.96
CA PRO A 32 -14.17 -10.29 7.13
C PRO A 32 -13.29 -11.29 6.35
N GLN A 33 -13.51 -12.60 6.52
CA GLN A 33 -12.75 -13.64 5.82
C GLN A 33 -12.71 -13.45 4.28
N ALA A 34 -13.79 -12.99 3.67
CA ALA A 34 -13.83 -12.66 2.25
C ALA A 34 -12.79 -11.61 1.84
N TYR A 35 -12.54 -10.62 2.72
CA TYR A 35 -11.48 -9.63 2.50
C TYR A 35 -10.09 -10.23 2.67
N HIS A 36 -9.91 -11.14 3.63
CA HIS A 36 -8.68 -11.91 3.76
C HIS A 36 -8.41 -12.74 2.50
N ALA A 37 -9.39 -13.48 2.02
CA ALA A 37 -9.29 -14.27 0.79
C ALA A 37 -8.93 -13.41 -0.44
N LEU A 38 -9.44 -12.17 -0.53
CA LEU A 38 -9.05 -11.23 -1.57
C LEU A 38 -7.55 -10.88 -1.49
N ASN A 39 -7.03 -10.66 -0.27
CA ASN A 39 -5.60 -10.41 -0.08
C ASN A 39 -4.75 -11.63 -0.41
N GLN A 40 -5.15 -12.85 0.00
CA GLN A 40 -4.46 -14.11 -0.36
C GLN A 40 -4.36 -14.29 -1.87
N LYS A 41 -5.48 -14.09 -2.59
CA LYS A 41 -5.47 -14.16 -4.07
C LYS A 41 -4.54 -13.12 -4.68
N SER A 42 -4.50 -11.92 -4.11
CA SER A 42 -3.60 -10.87 -4.59
C SER A 42 -2.13 -11.19 -4.40
N VAL A 43 -1.76 -11.80 -3.27
CA VAL A 43 -0.41 -12.31 -3.03
C VAL A 43 -0.05 -13.36 -4.09
N GLY A 44 -0.97 -14.29 -4.40
CA GLY A 44 -0.79 -15.27 -5.49
C GLY A 44 -0.53 -14.60 -6.85
N TYR A 45 -1.31 -13.56 -7.19
CA TYR A 45 -1.08 -12.81 -8.43
C TYR A 45 0.22 -12.01 -8.45
N TRP A 46 0.73 -11.55 -7.31
CA TRP A 46 2.07 -10.98 -7.23
C TRP A 46 3.15 -12.00 -7.58
N HIS A 47 3.01 -13.25 -7.15
CA HIS A 47 3.92 -14.34 -7.56
C HIS A 47 3.89 -14.59 -9.07
N GLU A 48 2.70 -14.51 -9.69
CA GLU A 48 2.57 -14.63 -11.16
C GLU A 48 3.22 -13.43 -11.87
N LEU A 49 2.87 -12.20 -11.49
CA LEU A 49 3.37 -10.96 -12.08
C LEU A 49 4.89 -10.84 -11.94
N SER A 50 5.45 -11.19 -10.78
CA SER A 50 6.90 -11.13 -10.59
C SER A 50 7.66 -12.00 -11.59
N LYS A 51 7.07 -13.14 -11.98
CA LYS A 51 7.64 -14.02 -13.02
C LYS A 51 7.39 -13.51 -14.43
N GLN A 52 6.18 -12.99 -14.71
CA GLN A 52 5.77 -12.60 -16.06
C GLN A 52 6.44 -11.31 -16.54
N ILE A 53 6.54 -10.31 -15.67
CA ILE A 53 7.06 -8.97 -16.03
C ILE A 53 8.32 -8.57 -15.26
N GLY A 54 8.89 -9.50 -14.50
CA GLY A 54 10.17 -9.28 -13.82
C GLY A 54 10.12 -8.24 -12.70
N VAL A 55 9.00 -8.15 -11.95
CA VAL A 55 8.96 -7.30 -10.74
C VAL A 55 9.79 -7.97 -9.64
N PRO A 56 10.86 -7.33 -9.15
CA PRO A 56 11.67 -7.89 -8.08
C PRO A 56 10.92 -7.81 -6.74
N ILE A 57 10.54 -8.96 -6.19
CA ILE A 57 9.89 -9.05 -4.88
C ILE A 57 10.76 -9.91 -3.97
N LYS A 58 11.14 -9.38 -2.83
CA LYS A 58 11.88 -10.13 -1.81
C LYS A 58 10.88 -10.95 -0.99
N TRP A 59 10.65 -12.16 -1.43
CA TRP A 59 9.87 -13.16 -0.70
C TRP A 59 10.72 -13.75 0.43
N GLY A 60 10.09 -14.09 1.52
CA GLY A 60 10.78 -14.67 2.68
C GLY A 60 9.91 -14.67 3.93
N GLY A 61 8.76 -14.03 3.81
CA GLY A 61 7.81 -13.91 4.89
C GLY A 61 8.06 -12.73 5.82
N SER A 62 7.27 -12.66 6.87
CA SER A 62 7.37 -11.66 7.92
C SER A 62 7.43 -12.30 9.30
N LEU A 63 8.17 -11.66 10.21
CA LEU A 63 8.29 -12.02 11.62
C LEU A 63 7.70 -10.90 12.47
N GLU A 64 6.71 -11.20 13.32
CA GLU A 64 6.02 -10.20 14.14
C GLU A 64 5.91 -10.62 15.59
N TRP A 65 6.11 -9.65 16.50
CA TRP A 65 5.88 -9.83 17.93
C TRP A 65 5.58 -8.51 18.65
N PHE A 66 5.01 -8.60 19.83
CA PHE A 66 4.71 -7.47 20.69
C PHE A 66 5.30 -7.66 22.11
N LYS A 67 5.68 -6.56 22.76
CA LYS A 67 6.03 -6.56 24.19
C LYS A 67 4.79 -6.62 25.09
N SER A 68 3.68 -6.03 24.65
CA SER A 68 2.41 -6.07 25.37
C SER A 68 1.83 -7.48 25.31
N SER A 69 1.57 -8.09 26.46
CA SER A 69 1.01 -9.43 26.54
C SER A 69 -0.37 -9.52 25.88
N ASP A 70 -1.20 -8.47 25.99
CA ASP A 70 -2.52 -8.44 25.37
C ASP A 70 -2.44 -8.36 23.83
N ARG A 71 -1.52 -7.53 23.30
CA ARG A 71 -1.28 -7.47 21.86
C ARG A 71 -0.70 -8.78 21.34
N GLN A 72 0.22 -9.41 22.09
CA GLN A 72 0.81 -10.69 21.73
C GLN A 72 -0.25 -11.82 21.74
N LYS A 73 -1.15 -11.85 22.73
CA LYS A 73 -2.28 -12.79 22.76
C LYS A 73 -3.21 -12.58 21.57
N LYS A 74 -3.55 -11.32 21.25
CA LYS A 74 -4.36 -10.98 20.08
C LYS A 74 -3.70 -11.44 18.78
N LEU A 75 -2.40 -11.23 18.62
CA LEU A 75 -1.63 -11.72 17.49
C LEU A 75 -1.73 -13.24 17.36
N GLY A 76 -1.55 -13.97 18.48
CA GLY A 76 -1.70 -15.43 18.50
C GLY A 76 -3.10 -15.92 18.10
N LEU A 77 -4.15 -15.20 18.44
CA LEU A 77 -5.52 -15.48 17.99
C LEU A 77 -5.65 -15.26 16.47
N GLN A 78 -5.14 -14.14 15.96
CA GLN A 78 -5.15 -13.82 14.53
C GLN A 78 -4.38 -14.85 13.70
N ILE A 79 -3.23 -15.33 14.19
CA ILE A 79 -2.47 -16.38 13.50
C ILE A 79 -3.26 -17.68 13.43
N ARG A 80 -3.92 -18.11 14.51
CA ARG A 80 -4.78 -19.32 14.48
C ARG A 80 -5.95 -19.16 13.51
N GLU A 81 -6.55 -17.99 13.45
CA GLU A 81 -7.62 -17.69 12.50
C GLU A 81 -7.13 -17.76 11.05
N GLN A 82 -5.96 -17.18 10.76
CA GLN A 82 -5.32 -17.25 9.44
C GLN A 82 -5.01 -18.68 9.01
N ILE A 83 -4.47 -19.50 9.91
CA ILE A 83 -4.23 -20.93 9.64
C ILE A 83 -5.56 -21.62 9.28
N GLY A 84 -6.62 -21.34 10.02
CA GLY A 84 -7.97 -21.85 9.74
C GLY A 84 -8.52 -21.42 8.38
N TRP A 85 -8.04 -20.31 7.83
CA TRP A 85 -8.38 -19.79 6.50
C TRP A 85 -7.39 -20.24 5.40
N GLY A 86 -6.47 -21.15 5.73
CA GLY A 86 -5.50 -21.69 4.77
C GLY A 86 -4.28 -20.83 4.52
N GLU A 87 -3.99 -19.84 5.40
CA GLU A 87 -2.75 -19.06 5.29
C GLU A 87 -1.56 -19.83 5.83
N ALA A 88 -0.41 -19.71 5.16
CA ALA A 88 0.86 -20.27 5.62
C ALA A 88 1.45 -19.37 6.73
N ALA A 89 0.91 -19.54 7.93
CA ALA A 89 1.31 -18.80 9.13
C ALA A 89 1.55 -19.75 10.30
N GLU A 90 2.43 -19.39 11.21
CA GLU A 90 2.74 -20.18 12.41
C GLU A 90 3.24 -19.32 13.56
N ILE A 91 3.25 -19.88 14.77
CA ILE A 91 3.87 -19.28 15.94
C ILE A 91 5.18 -20.01 16.22
N LEU A 92 6.29 -19.30 16.13
CA LEU A 92 7.64 -19.84 16.31
C LEU A 92 8.17 -19.55 17.72
N PRO A 93 8.91 -20.47 18.32
CA PRO A 93 9.83 -20.13 19.41
C PRO A 93 10.86 -19.10 18.94
N VAL A 94 11.32 -18.24 19.87
CA VAL A 94 12.34 -17.22 19.58
C VAL A 94 13.61 -17.84 18.97
N ALA A 95 14.03 -19.02 19.43
CA ALA A 95 15.19 -19.71 18.89
C ALA A 95 15.05 -20.00 17.37
N SER A 96 13.87 -20.48 16.94
CA SER A 96 13.58 -20.73 15.53
C SER A 96 13.53 -19.41 14.72
N ALA A 97 12.91 -18.36 15.26
CA ALA A 97 12.89 -17.07 14.63
C ALA A 97 14.31 -16.48 14.44
N LYS A 98 15.19 -16.71 15.43
CA LYS A 98 16.60 -16.29 15.35
C LYS A 98 17.41 -17.04 14.31
N MET A 99 17.09 -18.31 14.04
CA MET A 99 17.69 -19.05 12.91
C MET A 99 17.25 -18.46 11.56
N LEU A 100 16.02 -18.00 11.47
CA LEU A 100 15.49 -17.35 10.26
C LEU A 100 16.11 -15.98 10.01
N GLU A 101 16.31 -15.17 11.07
CA GLU A 101 16.89 -13.81 11.01
C GLU A 101 17.98 -13.65 12.09
N PRO A 102 19.22 -14.08 11.82
CA PRO A 102 20.31 -14.07 12.81
C PRO A 102 20.70 -12.67 13.28
N ASN A 103 20.49 -11.65 12.45
CA ASN A 103 20.81 -10.26 12.76
C ASN A 103 19.73 -9.54 13.58
N VAL A 104 18.61 -10.22 13.88
CA VAL A 104 17.49 -9.65 14.64
C VAL A 104 17.59 -10.04 16.12
N THR A 105 17.42 -9.06 16.99
CA THR A 105 17.25 -9.25 18.42
C THR A 105 15.76 -9.25 18.77
N PHE A 106 15.22 -10.40 19.15
CA PHE A 106 13.82 -10.58 19.50
C PHE A 106 13.53 -10.17 20.96
N MET A 107 13.96 -8.97 21.32
CA MET A 107 13.86 -8.45 22.67
C MET A 107 12.41 -8.32 23.14
N GLY A 108 12.08 -8.99 24.24
CA GLY A 108 10.73 -8.98 24.82
C GLY A 108 9.71 -9.87 24.09
N ALA A 109 10.19 -10.78 23.24
CA ALA A 109 9.36 -11.80 22.63
C ALA A 109 9.38 -13.09 23.44
N ASP A 110 8.22 -13.66 23.74
CA ASP A 110 8.09 -15.03 24.22
C ASP A 110 7.99 -15.99 23.02
N ASN A 111 7.33 -15.54 21.96
CA ASN A 111 7.20 -16.22 20.69
C ASN A 111 7.01 -15.20 19.57
N VAL A 112 7.15 -15.63 18.32
CA VAL A 112 7.13 -14.79 17.12
C VAL A 112 6.15 -15.38 16.11
N ALA A 113 5.24 -14.55 15.60
CA ALA A 113 4.40 -14.94 14.48
C ALA A 113 5.22 -14.89 13.18
N TYR A 114 5.10 -15.93 12.37
CA TYR A 114 5.69 -16.01 11.05
C TYR A 114 4.61 -16.18 9.99
N SER A 115 4.62 -15.35 8.97
CA SER A 115 3.73 -15.43 7.79
C SER A 115 4.59 -15.65 6.56
N ALA A 116 4.60 -16.89 6.05
CA ALA A 116 5.56 -17.33 5.03
C ALA A 116 5.35 -16.70 3.65
N ASN A 117 4.11 -16.35 3.30
CA ASN A 117 3.75 -15.81 1.99
C ASN A 117 3.98 -14.30 1.83
N ASP A 118 4.41 -13.64 2.88
CA ASP A 118 4.67 -12.21 2.84
C ASP A 118 5.94 -11.86 2.05
N GLY A 119 5.93 -10.70 1.43
CA GLY A 119 7.08 -10.19 0.69
C GLY A 119 7.16 -8.67 0.71
N ALA A 120 8.31 -8.14 0.33
CA ALA A 120 8.55 -6.71 0.16
C ALA A 120 8.97 -6.39 -1.27
N VAL A 121 8.46 -5.29 -1.80
CA VAL A 121 8.74 -4.82 -3.16
C VAL A 121 9.27 -3.39 -3.14
N ASP A 122 10.11 -3.02 -4.09
CA ASP A 122 10.35 -1.61 -4.37
C ASP A 122 9.14 -1.06 -5.14
N PRO A 123 8.39 -0.09 -4.58
CA PRO A 123 7.15 0.38 -5.19
C PRO A 123 7.39 1.18 -6.47
N SER A 124 8.53 1.85 -6.59
CA SER A 124 8.92 2.59 -7.80
C SER A 124 9.22 1.63 -8.94
N GLU A 125 10.02 0.61 -8.67
CA GLU A 125 10.37 -0.42 -9.64
C GLU A 125 9.13 -1.21 -10.08
N ALA A 126 8.28 -1.62 -9.14
CA ALA A 126 7.03 -2.31 -9.44
C ALA A 126 6.12 -1.48 -10.35
N THR A 127 5.94 -0.19 -10.05
CA THR A 127 5.11 0.70 -10.86
C THR A 127 5.68 0.86 -12.26
N LYS A 128 6.99 1.06 -12.42
CA LYS A 128 7.65 1.16 -13.73
C LYS A 128 7.48 -0.11 -14.55
N LYS A 129 7.67 -1.28 -13.94
CA LYS A 129 7.50 -2.58 -14.62
C LYS A 129 6.05 -2.79 -15.09
N LEU A 130 5.08 -2.47 -14.25
CA LEU A 130 3.66 -2.55 -14.62
C LEU A 130 3.31 -1.60 -15.76
N LEU A 131 3.79 -0.34 -15.72
CA LEU A 131 3.57 0.62 -16.81
C LEU A 131 4.25 0.18 -18.11
N SER A 132 5.50 -0.30 -18.04
CA SER A 132 6.20 -0.82 -19.21
C SER A 132 5.45 -2.01 -19.84
N ALA A 133 4.92 -2.90 -19.02
CA ALA A 133 4.10 -4.01 -19.51
C ALA A 133 2.80 -3.53 -20.14
N ALA A 134 2.13 -2.52 -19.55
CA ALA A 134 0.94 -1.91 -20.14
C ALA A 134 1.25 -1.27 -21.49
N GLN A 135 2.35 -0.51 -21.61
CA GLN A 135 2.79 0.10 -22.86
C GLN A 135 3.15 -0.94 -23.92
N ALA A 136 3.80 -2.03 -23.54
CA ALA A 136 4.10 -3.14 -24.45
C ALA A 136 2.81 -3.81 -24.99
N ASN A 137 1.69 -3.68 -24.28
CA ASN A 137 0.35 -4.10 -24.70
C ASN A 137 -0.47 -2.97 -25.33
N GLY A 138 0.15 -1.87 -25.74
CA GLY A 138 -0.51 -0.79 -26.50
C GLY A 138 -1.08 0.36 -25.66
N ALA A 139 -0.93 0.35 -24.34
CA ALA A 139 -1.41 1.47 -23.53
C ALA A 139 -0.59 2.74 -23.76
N LYS A 140 -1.27 3.89 -23.85
CA LYS A 140 -0.66 5.21 -23.87
C LYS A 140 -0.47 5.68 -22.41
N VAL A 141 0.72 6.21 -22.07
CA VAL A 141 1.03 6.73 -20.73
C VAL A 141 1.49 8.18 -20.86
N ILE A 142 0.78 9.10 -20.23
CA ILE A 142 0.98 10.54 -20.35
C ILE A 142 1.17 11.13 -18.94
N TYR A 143 2.33 11.72 -18.68
CA TYR A 143 2.63 12.50 -17.47
C TYR A 143 3.72 13.55 -17.76
N PRO A 144 3.71 14.73 -17.13
CA PRO A 144 2.67 15.21 -16.22
C PRO A 144 1.38 15.57 -16.98
N CYS A 145 0.24 15.06 -16.54
CA CYS A 145 -1.06 15.34 -17.12
C CYS A 145 -2.15 15.28 -16.04
N ASN A 146 -2.80 16.39 -15.78
CA ASN A 146 -3.83 16.48 -14.74
C ASN A 146 -5.23 16.39 -15.34
N LEU A 147 -6.11 15.62 -14.68
CA LEU A 147 -7.54 15.60 -15.00
C LEU A 147 -8.24 16.79 -14.30
N ASN A 148 -8.82 17.67 -15.07
CA ASN A 148 -9.55 18.84 -14.58
C ASN A 148 -11.05 18.60 -14.47
N GLY A 149 -11.62 17.83 -15.41
CA GLY A 149 -13.05 17.60 -15.49
C GLY A 149 -13.45 16.56 -16.55
N ILE A 150 -14.74 16.42 -16.71
CA ILE A 150 -15.35 15.65 -17.81
C ILE A 150 -16.25 16.61 -18.59
N ALA A 151 -16.11 16.62 -19.92
CA ALA A 151 -16.99 17.31 -20.85
C ALA A 151 -17.86 16.29 -21.57
N LYS A 152 -19.17 16.53 -21.63
CA LYS A 152 -20.14 15.74 -22.41
C LYS A 152 -20.61 16.58 -23.60
N THR A 153 -20.46 16.04 -24.79
CA THR A 153 -20.82 16.70 -26.05
C THR A 153 -21.70 15.77 -26.89
N LEU A 154 -22.15 16.23 -28.01
CA LEU A 154 -22.87 15.38 -28.98
C LEU A 154 -21.99 14.29 -29.60
N ASP A 155 -20.66 14.51 -29.60
CA ASP A 155 -19.68 13.59 -30.16
C ASP A 155 -19.16 12.56 -29.11
N GLY A 156 -19.62 12.64 -27.86
CA GLY A 156 -19.25 11.72 -26.78
C GLY A 156 -18.74 12.40 -25.50
N GLU A 157 -18.09 11.60 -24.65
CA GLU A 157 -17.50 12.06 -23.39
C GLU A 157 -15.99 12.25 -23.53
N PHE A 158 -15.50 13.33 -22.94
CA PHE A 158 -14.08 13.70 -23.01
C PHE A 158 -13.54 14.02 -21.61
N ALA A 159 -12.37 13.51 -21.30
CA ALA A 159 -11.59 13.95 -20.17
C ALA A 159 -10.92 15.30 -20.49
N ASP A 160 -11.30 16.35 -19.78
CA ASP A 160 -10.61 17.64 -19.84
C ASP A 160 -9.33 17.54 -19.03
N THR A 161 -8.19 17.69 -19.69
CA THR A 161 -6.88 17.54 -19.07
C THR A 161 -5.93 18.69 -19.40
N THR A 162 -4.86 18.83 -18.63
CA THR A 162 -3.79 19.78 -18.96
C THR A 162 -3.01 19.43 -20.23
N CYS A 163 -3.20 18.23 -20.77
CA CYS A 163 -2.60 17.74 -22.02
C CYS A 163 -3.55 17.79 -23.23
N GLY A 164 -4.71 18.42 -23.06
CA GLY A 164 -5.78 18.46 -24.06
C GLY A 164 -6.96 17.58 -23.69
N SER A 165 -7.93 17.52 -24.58
CA SER A 165 -9.16 16.75 -24.45
C SER A 165 -8.93 15.32 -24.92
N ILE A 166 -9.25 14.33 -24.09
CA ILE A 166 -9.05 12.90 -24.40
C ILE A 166 -10.43 12.22 -24.45
N PRO A 167 -10.86 11.66 -25.59
CA PRO A 167 -12.11 10.92 -25.66
C PRO A 167 -12.05 9.64 -24.83
N PHE A 168 -13.17 9.25 -24.24
CA PHE A 168 -13.28 7.99 -23.51
C PHE A 168 -14.70 7.43 -23.51
N ASP A 169 -14.84 6.11 -23.42
CA ASP A 169 -16.09 5.43 -23.13
C ASP A 169 -16.27 5.22 -21.61
N GLN A 170 -15.17 4.95 -20.93
CA GLN A 170 -15.13 4.74 -19.47
C GLN A 170 -13.84 5.33 -18.88
N ILE A 171 -13.96 5.96 -17.72
CA ILE A 171 -12.82 6.51 -16.99
C ILE A 171 -12.69 5.87 -15.62
N VAL A 172 -11.47 5.44 -15.24
CA VAL A 172 -11.18 4.87 -13.92
C VAL A 172 -10.45 5.90 -13.07
N LEU A 173 -11.05 6.29 -11.97
CA LEU A 173 -10.44 7.17 -10.97
C LEU A 173 -9.63 6.34 -9.95
N ALA A 174 -8.35 6.12 -10.24
CA ALA A 174 -7.39 5.47 -9.32
C ALA A 174 -6.56 6.51 -8.54
N VAL A 175 -7.19 7.58 -8.10
CA VAL A 175 -6.57 8.81 -7.58
C VAL A 175 -6.24 8.77 -6.08
N GLY A 176 -6.31 7.61 -5.46
CA GLY A 176 -5.91 7.38 -4.06
C GLY A 176 -6.65 8.32 -3.08
N ALA A 177 -5.89 9.13 -2.34
CA ALA A 177 -6.43 10.03 -1.31
C ALA A 177 -6.99 11.37 -1.85
N ALA A 178 -7.11 11.54 -3.15
CA ALA A 178 -7.61 12.78 -3.77
C ALA A 178 -9.15 12.86 -3.75
N SER A 179 -9.74 12.94 -2.55
CA SER A 179 -11.20 12.96 -2.35
C SER A 179 -11.92 14.06 -3.12
N LYS A 180 -11.27 15.22 -3.26
CA LYS A 180 -11.83 16.36 -4.02
C LYS A 180 -12.01 16.00 -5.51
N THR A 181 -11.02 15.32 -6.10
CA THR A 181 -11.10 14.87 -7.49
C THR A 181 -12.23 13.86 -7.66
N ILE A 182 -12.37 12.89 -6.74
CA ILE A 182 -13.48 11.94 -6.78
C ILE A 182 -14.82 12.68 -6.70
N ALA A 183 -14.98 13.60 -5.74
CA ALA A 183 -16.22 14.35 -5.57
C ALA A 183 -16.55 15.22 -6.80
N SER A 184 -15.56 15.85 -7.43
CA SER A 184 -15.79 16.71 -8.59
C SER A 184 -16.09 15.94 -9.87
N ILE A 185 -15.41 14.81 -10.10
CA ILE A 185 -15.53 14.04 -11.34
C ILE A 185 -16.66 13.00 -11.25
N ALA A 186 -16.66 12.17 -10.20
CA ALA A 186 -17.65 11.12 -9.99
C ALA A 186 -18.95 11.63 -9.35
N LYS A 187 -19.04 12.91 -8.97
CA LYS A 187 -20.16 13.51 -8.22
C LYS A 187 -20.54 12.74 -6.96
N LEU A 188 -19.62 11.97 -6.43
CA LEU A 188 -19.84 11.10 -5.29
C LEU A 188 -18.79 11.38 -4.19
N ASN A 189 -19.24 11.51 -2.96
CA ASN A 189 -18.36 11.69 -1.82
C ASN A 189 -18.02 10.33 -1.19
N ILE A 190 -16.77 9.93 -1.24
CA ILE A 190 -16.28 8.73 -0.57
C ILE A 190 -15.79 9.09 0.82
N PRO A 191 -16.44 8.58 1.88
CA PRO A 191 -16.01 8.82 3.25
C PRO A 191 -14.66 8.16 3.51
N GLN A 192 -13.59 8.97 3.51
CA GLN A 192 -12.25 8.48 3.79
C GLN A 192 -11.44 9.46 4.64
N ARG A 193 -10.58 8.90 5.48
CA ARG A 193 -9.51 9.65 6.14
C ARG A 193 -8.29 9.66 5.24
N SER A 194 -7.50 10.69 5.36
CA SER A 194 -6.18 10.73 4.77
C SER A 194 -5.17 11.01 5.87
N THR A 195 -4.37 10.00 6.20
CA THR A 195 -3.36 10.11 7.25
C THR A 195 -1.97 9.98 6.66
N PRO A 196 -0.98 10.76 7.13
CA PRO A 196 0.38 10.62 6.67
C PRO A 196 0.98 9.29 7.14
N GLY A 197 1.68 8.63 6.24
CA GLY A 197 2.65 7.59 6.54
C GLY A 197 4.03 8.15 6.28
N ILE A 198 4.97 7.90 7.19
CA ILE A 198 6.35 8.37 7.05
C ILE A 198 7.25 7.15 6.98
N ILE A 199 8.08 7.11 5.95
CA ILE A 199 9.03 6.04 5.70
C ILE A 199 10.42 6.66 5.66
N VAL A 200 11.35 6.02 6.35
CA VAL A 200 12.77 6.31 6.25
C VAL A 200 13.44 5.24 5.40
N VAL A 201 14.17 5.66 4.39
CA VAL A 201 15.01 4.80 3.55
C VAL A 201 16.45 5.15 3.83
N THR A 202 17.29 4.15 4.06
CA THR A 202 18.70 4.36 4.39
C THR A 202 19.59 4.37 3.16
N GLU A 203 20.84 4.78 3.34
CA GLU A 203 21.91 4.43 2.42
C GLU A 203 21.99 2.91 2.25
N PRO A 204 22.50 2.40 1.10
CA PRO A 204 22.71 0.98 0.91
C PRO A 204 23.67 0.39 1.96
N THR A 205 23.39 -0.82 2.41
CA THR A 205 24.26 -1.59 3.31
C THR A 205 24.35 -3.04 2.84
N GLU A 206 25.27 -3.78 3.44
CA GLU A 206 25.39 -5.22 3.20
C GLU A 206 24.06 -5.96 3.50
N PRO A 207 23.86 -7.17 3.01
CA PRO A 207 22.68 -7.97 3.34
C PRO A 207 22.57 -8.25 4.84
N LEU A 208 21.55 -7.69 5.47
CA LEU A 208 21.27 -7.83 6.91
C LEU A 208 19.99 -8.60 7.18
N LEU A 209 18.95 -8.37 6.37
CA LEU A 209 17.63 -8.94 6.57
C LEU A 209 17.16 -9.68 5.32
N ASN A 210 16.63 -10.87 5.52
CA ASN A 210 16.00 -11.65 4.45
C ASN A 210 14.47 -11.54 4.48
N ARG A 211 13.90 -11.13 5.60
CA ARG A 211 12.46 -11.07 5.89
C ARG A 211 12.03 -9.70 6.34
N ILE A 212 10.73 -9.50 6.32
CA ILE A 212 10.13 -8.34 6.96
C ILE A 212 10.11 -8.57 8.47
N VAL A 213 10.58 -7.61 9.22
CA VAL A 213 10.62 -7.62 10.68
C VAL A 213 9.62 -6.61 11.21
N VAL A 214 8.64 -7.07 11.96
CA VAL A 214 7.60 -6.27 12.59
C VAL A 214 7.82 -6.30 14.09
N ALA A 215 8.76 -5.49 14.53
CA ALA A 215 9.15 -5.37 15.93
C ALA A 215 8.27 -4.35 16.67
N PRO A 216 8.22 -4.40 18.00
CA PRO A 216 7.43 -3.45 18.79
C PRO A 216 7.73 -1.98 18.45
N GLY A 217 6.78 -1.34 17.77
CA GLY A 217 6.84 0.05 17.37
C GLY A 217 7.47 0.34 16.00
N VAL A 218 8.07 -0.64 15.33
CA VAL A 218 8.77 -0.41 14.07
C VAL A 218 8.61 -1.57 13.09
N HIS A 219 8.48 -1.24 11.80
CA HIS A 219 8.58 -2.18 10.69
C HIS A 219 9.91 -1.98 9.97
N ILE A 220 10.58 -3.06 9.60
CA ILE A 220 11.90 -3.02 8.96
C ILE A 220 11.94 -4.07 7.85
N HIS A 221 12.43 -3.71 6.68
CA HIS A 221 12.85 -4.67 5.66
C HIS A 221 14.04 -4.14 4.87
N GLN A 222 14.70 -5.00 4.13
CA GLN A 222 15.80 -4.62 3.24
C GLN A 222 15.42 -4.88 1.79
N ARG A 223 15.60 -3.88 0.92
CA ARG A 223 15.47 -3.98 -0.53
C ARG A 223 16.65 -4.74 -1.15
N PHE A 224 16.53 -5.12 -2.43
CA PHE A 224 17.61 -5.77 -3.18
C PHE A 224 18.82 -4.84 -3.43
N ASP A 225 18.61 -3.54 -3.47
CA ASP A 225 19.66 -2.53 -3.60
C ASP A 225 20.46 -2.30 -2.30
N GLY A 226 20.16 -3.06 -1.25
CA GLY A 226 20.82 -2.98 0.05
C GLY A 226 20.19 -1.94 1.00
N ARG A 227 19.29 -1.08 0.54
CA ARG A 227 18.65 -0.05 1.38
C ARG A 227 17.69 -0.67 2.38
N ILE A 228 17.72 -0.18 3.61
CA ILE A 228 16.76 -0.55 4.65
C ILE A 228 15.59 0.43 4.60
N VAL A 229 14.38 -0.12 4.62
CA VAL A 229 13.14 0.65 4.73
C VAL A 229 12.61 0.50 6.14
N VAL A 230 12.39 1.62 6.81
CA VAL A 230 11.91 1.65 8.19
C VAL A 230 10.64 2.48 8.26
N GLY A 231 9.63 1.92 8.90
CA GLY A 231 8.36 2.59 9.14
C GLY A 231 7.89 2.42 10.57
N GLU A 232 7.08 3.35 11.06
CA GLU A 232 6.50 3.27 12.39
C GLU A 232 5.29 2.33 12.39
N GLN A 233 5.23 1.38 13.30
CA GLN A 233 4.14 0.39 13.37
C GLN A 233 2.78 1.04 13.66
N THR A 234 2.75 2.11 14.41
CA THR A 234 1.52 2.86 14.76
C THR A 234 1.24 4.02 13.82
N GLY A 235 2.06 4.21 12.77
CA GLY A 235 2.05 5.37 11.90
C GLY A 235 2.65 6.61 12.55
N ALA A 236 2.49 7.76 11.92
CA ALA A 236 3.07 9.01 12.41
C ALA A 236 2.56 9.38 13.81
N PRO A 237 3.40 9.99 14.67
CA PRO A 237 2.98 10.40 16.01
C PRO A 237 1.76 11.32 15.97
N LYS A 238 0.76 11.05 16.80
CA LYS A 238 -0.47 11.84 16.89
C LYS A 238 -0.30 13.01 17.87
N THR A 239 0.74 13.81 17.71
CA THR A 239 0.95 15.01 18.54
C THR A 239 0.41 16.27 17.84
N PRO A 240 -0.12 17.26 18.58
CA PRO A 240 -0.53 18.53 17.98
C PRO A 240 0.59 19.20 17.20
N ALA A 241 1.81 19.16 17.69
CA ALA A 241 2.99 19.69 17.01
C ALA A 241 3.24 18.99 15.67
N HIS A 242 3.16 17.65 15.63
CA HIS A 242 3.32 16.89 14.39
C HIS A 242 2.21 17.21 13.40
N ASN A 243 0.94 17.20 13.83
CA ASN A 243 -0.20 17.52 12.97
C ASN A 243 -0.13 18.94 12.40
N SER A 244 0.30 19.92 13.17
CA SER A 244 0.47 21.30 12.69
C SER A 244 1.56 21.43 11.62
N ARG A 245 2.63 20.65 11.73
CA ARG A 245 3.76 20.63 10.79
C ARG A 245 3.39 19.98 9.45
N LEU A 246 2.46 19.04 9.47
CA LEU A 246 1.95 18.37 8.27
C LEU A 246 0.69 19.04 7.70
N LYS A 247 0.32 20.21 8.22
CA LYS A 247 -0.78 21.01 7.67
C LYS A 247 -0.49 21.36 6.20
N GLY A 248 -1.47 21.21 5.34
CA GLY A 248 -1.31 21.42 3.89
C GLY A 248 -0.90 20.18 3.11
N ARG A 249 -0.74 19.04 3.79
CA ARG A 249 -0.45 17.73 3.17
C ARG A 249 0.83 17.70 2.33
N PRO A 250 1.99 18.15 2.85
CA PRO A 250 3.24 18.12 2.11
C PRO A 250 3.70 16.68 1.84
N ASN A 251 4.37 16.44 0.71
CA ASN A 251 5.04 15.17 0.39
C ASN A 251 6.44 15.09 0.99
N GLN A 252 6.94 16.19 1.51
CA GLN A 252 8.23 16.29 2.19
C GLN A 252 8.03 17.01 3.52
N TYR A 253 8.94 16.78 4.47
CA TYR A 253 8.94 17.54 5.70
C TYR A 253 9.14 19.02 5.42
N PRO A 254 8.36 19.91 6.07
CA PRO A 254 8.49 21.35 5.86
C PRO A 254 9.81 21.93 6.37
N ASN A 255 10.57 21.14 7.15
CA ASN A 255 11.83 21.56 7.75
C ASN A 255 12.79 20.37 7.83
N GLN A 256 14.03 20.56 7.36
CA GLN A 256 15.07 19.54 7.31
C GLN A 256 15.44 19.00 8.71
N VAL A 257 15.52 19.85 9.72
CA VAL A 257 15.84 19.45 11.10
C VAL A 257 14.77 18.49 11.62
N LEU A 258 13.50 18.79 11.38
CA LEU A 258 12.40 17.92 11.80
C LEU A 258 12.39 16.58 11.05
N ALA A 259 12.80 16.59 9.80
CA ALA A 259 12.95 15.37 9.02
C ALA A 259 14.04 14.48 9.64
N GLN A 260 15.20 15.05 9.94
CA GLN A 260 16.32 14.35 10.55
C GLN A 260 15.99 13.83 11.95
N ASP A 261 15.37 14.64 12.80
CA ASP A 261 14.92 14.21 14.15
C ASP A 261 13.96 13.02 14.07
N HIS A 262 13.02 13.05 13.10
CA HIS A 262 12.09 11.95 12.90
C HIS A 262 12.81 10.69 12.43
N ALA A 263 13.70 10.82 11.45
CA ALA A 263 14.46 9.70 10.92
C ALA A 263 15.35 9.07 12.00
N GLN A 264 16.07 9.88 12.76
CA GLN A 264 16.93 9.40 13.83
C GLN A 264 16.12 8.63 14.89
N ARG A 265 14.98 9.18 15.32
CA ARG A 265 14.09 8.51 16.28
C ARG A 265 13.63 7.12 15.79
N ILE A 266 13.28 6.98 14.51
CA ILE A 266 12.84 5.69 13.94
C ILE A 266 14.02 4.75 13.77
N LEU A 267 15.18 5.24 13.34
CA LEU A 267 16.40 4.43 13.22
C LEU A 267 16.87 3.94 14.59
N ASP A 268 16.87 4.78 15.61
CA ASP A 268 17.21 4.38 17.00
C ASP A 268 16.29 3.27 17.50
N LEU A 269 15.03 3.29 17.09
CA LEU A 269 14.09 2.21 17.41
C LEU A 269 14.42 0.93 16.64
N ALA A 270 14.77 1.05 15.36
CA ALA A 270 15.16 -0.10 14.52
C ALA A 270 16.47 -0.74 15.00
N ILE A 271 17.45 0.07 15.39
CA ILE A 271 18.76 -0.38 15.95
C ILE A 271 18.58 -1.28 17.16
N LYS A 272 17.55 -1.06 18.01
CA LYS A 272 17.27 -1.93 19.15
C LYS A 272 17.00 -3.37 18.74
N TYR A 273 16.46 -3.58 17.56
CA TYR A 273 16.09 -4.91 17.05
C TYR A 273 17.05 -5.42 15.98
N VAL A 274 17.76 -4.52 15.29
CA VAL A 274 18.79 -4.84 14.29
C VAL A 274 20.04 -4.03 14.61
N PRO A 275 20.87 -4.45 15.57
CA PRO A 275 22.01 -3.64 16.08
C PRO A 275 23.04 -3.25 15.01
N ARG A 276 23.16 -4.04 13.94
CA ARG A 276 24.06 -3.75 12.81
C ARG A 276 23.66 -2.49 12.02
N LEU A 277 22.50 -1.90 12.27
CA LEU A 277 22.08 -0.62 11.68
C LEU A 277 22.73 0.61 12.32
N THR A 278 23.52 0.45 13.39
CA THR A 278 24.14 1.57 14.14
C THR A 278 24.99 2.48 13.23
N SER A 279 25.63 1.94 12.20
CA SER A 279 26.47 2.70 11.26
C SER A 279 25.72 3.20 10.02
N VAL A 280 24.45 2.84 9.86
CA VAL A 280 23.67 3.13 8.67
C VAL A 280 22.92 4.46 8.83
N LYS A 281 22.99 5.33 7.82
CA LYS A 281 22.38 6.66 7.85
C LYS A 281 21.07 6.68 7.06
N ALA A 282 20.16 7.57 7.46
CA ALA A 282 18.99 7.90 6.64
C ALA A 282 19.44 8.66 5.39
N ASP A 283 18.89 8.25 4.24
CA ASP A 283 19.09 8.90 2.95
C ASP A 283 17.83 9.66 2.51
N GLU A 284 16.67 8.98 2.60
CA GLU A 284 15.40 9.56 2.21
C GLU A 284 14.37 9.50 3.35
N ILE A 285 13.57 10.55 3.48
CA ILE A 285 12.45 10.63 4.41
C ILE A 285 11.21 11.00 3.61
N LEU A 286 10.35 10.02 3.40
CA LEU A 286 9.23 10.09 2.50
C LEU A 286 7.92 10.21 3.27
N ILE A 287 7.03 11.13 2.84
CA ILE A 287 5.69 11.30 3.40
C ILE A 287 4.66 10.92 2.35
N GLY A 288 3.82 9.94 2.67
CA GLY A 288 2.72 9.51 1.83
C GLY A 288 1.37 9.68 2.52
N TRP A 289 0.38 10.19 1.80
CA TRP A 289 -0.97 10.38 2.31
C TRP A 289 -1.83 9.19 1.92
N ARG A 290 -2.10 8.33 2.90
CA ARG A 290 -2.82 7.07 2.69
C ARG A 290 -4.32 7.31 2.50
N PRO A 291 -4.93 6.76 1.45
CA PRO A 291 -6.38 6.70 1.34
C PRO A 291 -6.92 5.68 2.35
N LEU A 292 -7.79 6.11 3.25
CA LEU A 292 -8.37 5.27 4.30
C LEU A 292 -9.89 5.39 4.29
N PRO A 293 -10.61 4.64 3.44
CA PRO A 293 -12.06 4.53 3.56
C PRO A 293 -12.45 4.20 5.00
N LEU A 294 -13.54 4.77 5.52
CA LEU A 294 -13.84 4.71 6.96
C LEU A 294 -14.02 3.28 7.49
N ASP A 295 -14.51 2.38 6.65
CA ASP A 295 -14.65 0.96 6.95
C ASP A 295 -13.37 0.15 6.71
N GLY A 296 -12.33 0.80 6.16
CA GLY A 296 -11.02 0.20 5.89
C GLY A 296 -10.96 -0.74 4.70
N HIS A 297 -12.01 -0.83 3.89
CA HIS A 297 -12.05 -1.69 2.70
C HIS A 297 -11.86 -0.89 1.40
N PRO A 298 -11.49 -1.53 0.28
CA PRO A 298 -11.45 -0.89 -1.03
C PRO A 298 -12.80 -0.28 -1.42
N VAL A 299 -12.77 0.73 -2.30
CA VAL A 299 -13.96 1.30 -2.93
C VAL A 299 -13.83 1.06 -4.43
N LEU A 300 -14.65 0.16 -4.96
CA LEU A 300 -14.56 -0.36 -6.32
C LEU A 300 -15.95 -0.40 -6.97
N GLY A 301 -16.15 0.35 -8.03
CA GLY A 301 -17.41 0.36 -8.76
C GLY A 301 -17.70 1.67 -9.45
N TYR A 302 -18.73 1.64 -10.27
CA TYR A 302 -19.23 2.82 -10.96
C TYR A 302 -19.87 3.83 -10.01
N SER A 303 -19.74 5.10 -10.34
CA SER A 303 -20.52 6.13 -9.69
C SER A 303 -22.00 5.98 -10.04
N SER A 304 -22.87 6.19 -9.05
CA SER A 304 -24.33 6.28 -9.29
C SER A 304 -24.73 7.55 -10.04
N GLU A 305 -23.92 8.61 -9.92
CA GLU A 305 -24.20 9.93 -10.49
C GLU A 305 -23.57 10.12 -11.88
N GLU A 306 -22.46 9.42 -12.15
CA GLU A 306 -21.72 9.47 -13.41
C GLU A 306 -21.42 8.05 -13.88
N PRO A 307 -22.30 7.41 -14.66
CA PRO A 307 -22.20 6.01 -15.04
C PRO A 307 -20.97 5.61 -15.86
N SER A 308 -20.33 6.57 -16.54
CA SER A 308 -19.07 6.36 -17.26
C SER A 308 -17.82 6.40 -16.35
N VAL A 309 -18.00 6.76 -15.07
CA VAL A 309 -16.90 6.93 -14.11
C VAL A 309 -16.85 5.75 -13.14
N TYR A 310 -15.74 5.02 -13.15
CA TYR A 310 -15.43 3.96 -12.22
C TYR A 310 -14.46 4.44 -11.14
N ILE A 311 -14.73 4.14 -9.87
CA ILE A 311 -13.89 4.50 -8.72
C ILE A 311 -13.07 3.28 -8.31
N ALA A 312 -11.74 3.45 -8.17
CA ALA A 312 -10.81 2.43 -7.70
C ALA A 312 -9.87 3.01 -6.63
N VAL A 313 -10.30 2.94 -5.38
CA VAL A 313 -9.54 3.46 -4.23
C VAL A 313 -9.31 2.37 -3.19
N SER A 314 -8.08 2.25 -2.69
CA SER A 314 -7.75 1.24 -1.67
C SER A 314 -6.63 1.72 -0.75
N HIS A 315 -6.75 1.40 0.56
CA HIS A 315 -5.67 1.60 1.52
C HIS A 315 -4.49 0.67 1.26
N SER A 316 -4.74 -0.61 1.07
CA SER A 316 -3.70 -1.64 0.87
C SER A 316 -3.27 -1.75 -0.62
N GLY A 317 -3.05 -0.59 -1.27
CA GLY A 317 -2.85 -0.49 -2.71
C GLY A 317 -1.69 -1.33 -3.24
N ILE A 318 -0.60 -1.52 -2.48
CA ILE A 318 0.50 -2.41 -2.89
C ILE A 318 0.03 -3.87 -2.90
N THR A 319 -0.43 -4.38 -1.76
CA THR A 319 -0.90 -5.78 -1.68
C THR A 319 -2.00 -6.07 -2.71
N LEU A 320 -2.99 -5.18 -2.83
CA LEU A 320 -4.19 -5.43 -3.61
C LEU A 320 -4.10 -5.01 -5.08
N ALA A 321 -3.01 -4.37 -5.51
CA ALA A 321 -2.87 -3.88 -6.89
C ALA A 321 -3.21 -4.94 -7.95
N PRO A 322 -2.66 -6.17 -7.91
CA PRO A 322 -2.93 -7.16 -8.95
C PRO A 322 -4.38 -7.59 -9.02
N ILE A 323 -4.98 -7.91 -7.86
CA ILE A 323 -6.37 -8.39 -7.82
C ILE A 323 -7.37 -7.29 -8.18
N ILE A 324 -7.15 -6.05 -7.70
CA ILE A 324 -7.99 -4.92 -8.04
C ILE A 324 -7.90 -4.64 -9.54
N GLY A 325 -6.69 -4.53 -10.10
CA GLY A 325 -6.50 -4.32 -11.52
C GLY A 325 -7.23 -5.37 -12.38
N ARG A 326 -7.09 -6.65 -12.01
CA ARG A 326 -7.74 -7.75 -12.72
C ARG A 326 -9.27 -7.72 -12.62
N LEU A 327 -9.81 -7.47 -11.41
CA LEU A 327 -11.27 -7.45 -11.22
C LEU A 327 -11.91 -6.23 -11.85
N VAL A 328 -11.29 -5.06 -11.73
CA VAL A 328 -11.76 -3.83 -12.37
C VAL A 328 -11.74 -3.98 -13.89
N ALA A 329 -10.64 -4.42 -14.47
CA ALA A 329 -10.56 -4.65 -15.92
C ALA A 329 -11.63 -5.65 -16.41
N LYS A 330 -11.84 -6.73 -15.66
CA LYS A 330 -12.89 -7.71 -15.99
C LYS A 330 -14.29 -7.09 -15.95
N GLU A 331 -14.61 -6.33 -14.91
CA GLU A 331 -15.92 -5.68 -14.77
C GLU A 331 -16.19 -4.66 -15.90
N LEU A 332 -15.15 -3.87 -16.26
CA LEU A 332 -15.21 -2.91 -17.35
C LEU A 332 -15.43 -3.57 -18.71
N ILE A 333 -14.69 -4.66 -19.00
CA ILE A 333 -14.76 -5.36 -20.29
C ILE A 333 -16.08 -6.12 -20.42
N GLU A 334 -16.51 -6.84 -19.37
CA GLU A 334 -17.75 -7.62 -19.38
C GLU A 334 -18.99 -6.76 -19.23
N LYS A 335 -18.86 -5.49 -18.87
CA LYS A 335 -19.96 -4.52 -18.64
C LYS A 335 -21.03 -5.06 -17.69
N ARG A 336 -20.63 -5.87 -16.71
CA ARG A 336 -21.50 -6.47 -15.71
C ARG A 336 -20.86 -6.47 -14.32
N PRO A 337 -21.66 -6.21 -13.26
CA PRO A 337 -21.16 -6.25 -11.89
C PRO A 337 -20.61 -7.63 -11.51
N LEU A 338 -19.45 -7.65 -10.85
CA LEU A 338 -18.87 -8.86 -10.30
C LEU A 338 -19.32 -9.02 -8.84
N GLU A 339 -19.89 -10.17 -8.49
CA GLU A 339 -20.41 -10.46 -7.16
C GLU A 339 -19.33 -10.28 -6.05
N VAL A 340 -18.10 -10.69 -6.31
CA VAL A 340 -16.97 -10.55 -5.39
C VAL A 340 -16.70 -9.09 -4.99
N LEU A 341 -17.15 -8.12 -5.78
CA LEU A 341 -17.00 -6.69 -5.53
C LEU A 341 -18.20 -6.05 -4.80
N ASN A 342 -19.28 -6.80 -4.53
CA ASN A 342 -20.50 -6.23 -3.93
C ASN A 342 -20.24 -5.57 -2.57
N ALA A 343 -19.36 -6.13 -1.75
CA ALA A 343 -18.97 -5.56 -0.46
C ALA A 343 -18.11 -4.29 -0.56
N TYR A 344 -17.67 -3.92 -1.76
CA TYR A 344 -16.72 -2.82 -1.98
C TYR A 344 -17.32 -1.68 -2.82
N ARG A 345 -18.62 -1.70 -3.10
CA ARG A 345 -19.28 -0.69 -3.93
C ARG A 345 -19.20 0.72 -3.34
N PRO A 346 -19.12 1.77 -4.17
CA PRO A 346 -19.03 3.15 -3.71
C PRO A 346 -20.25 3.64 -2.92
N ASN A 347 -21.42 3.07 -3.16
CA ASN A 347 -22.70 3.43 -2.54
C ASN A 347 -23.06 2.59 -1.31
N ARG A 348 -22.11 1.80 -0.77
CA ARG A 348 -22.34 1.02 0.44
C ARG A 348 -22.34 1.90 1.70
N ASP A 349 -22.85 1.37 2.81
CA ASP A 349 -22.69 1.99 4.11
C ASP A 349 -21.26 1.85 4.63
N PHE A 350 -20.64 2.99 4.94
CA PHE A 350 -19.26 3.04 5.45
C PHE A 350 -19.26 3.02 6.99
N ILE A 351 -19.33 1.83 7.56
CA ILE A 351 -19.24 1.66 9.02
C ILE A 351 -17.82 1.95 9.48
N THR A 352 -17.66 3.00 10.28
CA THR A 352 -16.34 3.40 10.77
C THR A 352 -15.71 2.32 11.63
N VAL A 353 -14.56 1.80 11.21
CA VAL A 353 -13.73 0.90 12.02
C VAL A 353 -12.59 1.66 12.68
N VAL A 354 -12.36 1.36 13.96
CA VAL A 354 -11.18 1.87 14.68
C VAL A 354 -9.99 0.99 14.25
N ARG A 355 -9.23 1.48 13.29
CA ARG A 355 -7.93 0.90 12.95
C ARG A 355 -6.84 1.75 13.61
N TYR A 356 -6.02 1.13 14.43
CA TYR A 356 -4.86 1.67 15.15
C TYR A 356 -5.17 2.44 16.44
#